data_5c3d494720ca3332daeb80de27825e5b
#
_entry.id   5c3d494720ca3332daeb80de27825e5b
#
_cell.length_a   1.000
_cell.length_b   1.000
_cell.length_c   1.000
_cell.angle_alpha   90.00
_cell.angle_beta   90.00
_cell.angle_gamma   90.00
#
_symmetry.space_group_name_H-M   'P 1'
#
loop_
_entity.id
_entity.type
_entity.pdbx_description
1 polymer ?
#
loop_
_entity_poly.entity_id
_entity_poly.type
_entity_poly.pdbx_seq_one_letter_code
_entity_poly.pdbx_strand_id
1 'polypeptide(L)'
;MNWRAVLRLAAFALLVLAIAPPQWVLLRLHRGPHARLLPRAFHRAACRIFGLRVQASGAPSQGRTVFAANHLSHLDVMVLGSLLDASFVAKDEIDGWPVLGWLTRLQQTVFVSRDPRAARAVTAALREALASGRSLVLFPEGTSSDGRDVLPFKSSAFVLFGEPGMQDVCLQPVTVELLAVAGRDSGEGFDRDLYAYHGDASLGPHLLRFLGSRGARVGVRFHPPIEVPKDFDRKALAQLVRERVVSGLAPSDPGAALAPAPAHAASCRAAPAAITAR
;
A
#
# COMPACT_ATOMS: atom_id res chain seq x y z
N MET A 1 -13.24 26.95 8.33
CA MET A 1 -12.79 25.81 7.49
C MET A 1 -11.88 26.36 6.39
N ASN A 2 -10.71 25.75 6.17
CA ASN A 2 -9.74 26.24 5.17
C ASN A 2 -10.32 26.04 3.75
N TRP A 3 -10.34 27.09 2.93
CA TRP A 3 -10.90 27.05 1.56
C TRP A 3 -10.26 25.97 0.68
N ARG A 4 -8.95 25.67 0.88
CA ARG A 4 -8.24 24.58 0.18
C ARG A 4 -8.84 23.22 0.52
N ALA A 5 -9.15 22.97 1.80
CA ALA A 5 -9.77 21.73 2.22
C ALA A 5 -11.15 21.56 1.58
N VAL A 6 -11.94 22.61 1.52
CA VAL A 6 -13.27 22.59 0.87
C VAL A 6 -13.15 22.24 -0.61
N LEU A 7 -12.28 22.94 -1.34
CA LEU A 7 -12.08 22.70 -2.77
C LEU A 7 -11.58 21.28 -3.05
N ARG A 8 -10.62 20.80 -2.25
CA ARG A 8 -10.09 19.44 -2.40
C ARG A 8 -11.12 18.36 -2.08
N LEU A 9 -11.94 18.57 -1.05
CA LEU A 9 -13.05 17.66 -0.75
C LEU A 9 -14.09 17.65 -1.87
N ALA A 10 -14.45 18.81 -2.40
CA ALA A 10 -15.38 18.90 -3.52
C ALA A 10 -14.80 18.19 -4.78
N ALA A 11 -13.53 18.46 -5.10
CA ALA A 11 -12.85 17.80 -6.22
C ALA A 11 -12.74 16.28 -6.02
N PHE A 12 -12.47 15.83 -4.79
CA PHE A 12 -12.42 14.40 -4.47
C PHE A 12 -13.81 13.75 -4.57
N ALA A 13 -14.86 14.43 -4.10
CA ALA A 13 -16.23 13.93 -4.25
C ALA A 13 -16.62 13.79 -5.73
N LEU A 14 -16.27 14.79 -6.58
CA LEU A 14 -16.48 14.70 -8.02
C LEU A 14 -15.70 13.54 -8.66
N LEU A 15 -14.45 13.33 -8.23
CA LEU A 15 -13.65 12.19 -8.68
C LEU A 15 -14.31 10.85 -8.32
N VAL A 16 -14.82 10.72 -7.09
CA VAL A 16 -15.55 9.52 -6.64
C VAL A 16 -16.78 9.31 -7.51
N LEU A 17 -17.60 10.35 -7.73
CA LEU A 17 -18.80 10.27 -8.57
C LEU A 17 -18.48 9.89 -10.03
N ALA A 18 -17.34 10.34 -10.55
CA ALA A 18 -16.93 10.04 -11.93
C ALA A 18 -16.38 8.60 -12.08
N ILE A 19 -15.65 8.09 -11.10
CA ILE A 19 -14.93 6.80 -11.23
C ILE A 19 -15.69 5.62 -10.61
N ALA A 20 -16.42 5.83 -9.52
CA ALA A 20 -17.01 4.73 -8.79
C ALA A 20 -18.16 4.02 -9.57
N PRO A 21 -19.06 4.70 -10.30
CA PRO A 21 -20.08 4.00 -11.09
C PRO A 21 -19.49 3.13 -12.22
N PRO A 22 -18.61 3.64 -13.09
CA PRO A 22 -18.00 2.78 -14.11
C PRO A 22 -17.16 1.65 -13.51
N GLN A 23 -16.47 1.86 -12.39
CA GLN A 23 -15.74 0.80 -11.70
C GLN A 23 -16.69 -0.29 -11.18
N TRP A 24 -17.83 0.11 -10.60
CA TRP A 24 -18.84 -0.83 -10.15
C TRP A 24 -19.38 -1.69 -11.30
N VAL A 25 -19.65 -1.07 -12.46
CA VAL A 25 -20.10 -1.77 -13.67
C VAL A 25 -19.02 -2.75 -14.15
N LEU A 26 -17.74 -2.30 -14.23
CA LEU A 26 -16.64 -3.16 -14.64
C LEU A 26 -16.48 -4.39 -13.75
N LEU A 27 -16.62 -4.23 -12.43
CA LEU A 27 -16.54 -5.35 -11.48
C LEU A 27 -17.70 -6.34 -11.62
N ARG A 28 -18.87 -5.89 -12.12
CA ARG A 28 -20.03 -6.76 -12.40
C ARG A 28 -19.88 -7.52 -13.72
N LEU A 29 -19.31 -6.86 -14.73
CA LEU A 29 -19.18 -7.43 -16.07
C LEU A 29 -17.87 -8.22 -16.25
N HIS A 30 -16.77 -7.74 -15.65
CA HIS A 30 -15.43 -8.27 -15.87
C HIS A 30 -14.66 -8.34 -14.54
N ARG A 31 -14.25 -9.54 -14.14
CA ARG A 31 -13.39 -9.74 -12.97
C ARG A 31 -11.89 -9.79 -13.33
N GLY A 32 -11.53 -9.40 -14.56
CA GLY A 32 -10.18 -9.50 -15.11
C GLY A 32 -9.29 -8.28 -14.85
N PRO A 33 -8.11 -8.24 -15.50
CA PRO A 33 -7.10 -7.17 -15.31
C PRO A 33 -7.62 -5.76 -15.60
N HIS A 34 -8.58 -5.61 -16.51
CA HIS A 34 -9.16 -4.30 -16.86
C HIS A 34 -9.90 -3.64 -15.71
N ALA A 35 -10.46 -4.43 -14.77
CA ALA A 35 -11.12 -3.89 -13.58
C ALA A 35 -10.16 -3.18 -12.60
N ARG A 36 -8.84 -3.21 -12.86
CA ARG A 36 -7.80 -2.61 -12.00
C ARG A 36 -7.26 -1.29 -12.53
N LEU A 37 -7.56 -0.93 -13.77
CA LEU A 37 -7.07 0.31 -14.38
C LEU A 37 -7.69 1.55 -13.74
N LEU A 38 -8.98 1.53 -13.46
CA LEU A 38 -9.68 2.67 -12.85
C LEU A 38 -9.23 2.96 -11.42
N PRO A 39 -9.04 1.98 -10.51
CA PRO A 39 -8.47 2.23 -9.19
C PRO A 39 -7.12 2.95 -9.24
N ARG A 40 -6.21 2.55 -10.11
CA ARG A 40 -4.91 3.21 -10.26
C ARG A 40 -5.05 4.65 -10.77
N ALA A 41 -5.92 4.88 -11.76
CA ALA A 41 -6.23 6.22 -12.25
C ALA A 41 -6.86 7.09 -11.15
N PHE A 42 -7.79 6.53 -10.37
CA PHE A 42 -8.39 7.18 -9.20
C PHE A 42 -7.33 7.61 -8.19
N HIS A 43 -6.43 6.71 -7.78
CA HIS A 43 -5.38 7.05 -6.81
C HIS A 43 -4.42 8.11 -7.33
N ARG A 44 -4.05 8.09 -8.61
CA ARG A 44 -3.24 9.14 -9.23
C ARG A 44 -3.94 10.50 -9.22
N ALA A 45 -5.21 10.53 -9.53
CA ALA A 45 -6.00 11.76 -9.47
C ALA A 45 -6.18 12.25 -8.03
N ALA A 46 -6.47 11.34 -7.08
CA ALA A 46 -6.58 11.65 -5.66
C ALA A 46 -5.26 12.22 -5.10
N CYS A 47 -4.11 11.64 -5.46
CA CYS A 47 -2.81 12.21 -5.07
C CYS A 47 -2.65 13.66 -5.55
N ARG A 48 -3.03 13.97 -6.81
CA ARG A 48 -2.96 15.35 -7.32
C ARG A 48 -3.90 16.29 -6.57
N ILE A 49 -5.14 15.88 -6.34
CA ILE A 49 -6.14 16.66 -5.59
C ILE A 49 -5.65 16.95 -4.17
N PHE A 50 -5.07 15.96 -3.48
CA PHE A 50 -4.59 16.08 -2.11
C PHE A 50 -3.24 16.80 -2.01
N GLY A 51 -2.58 17.06 -3.15
CA GLY A 51 -1.27 17.69 -3.18
C GLY A 51 -0.14 16.74 -2.79
N LEU A 52 -0.35 15.43 -3.00
CA LEU A 52 0.67 14.40 -2.80
C LEU A 52 1.56 14.30 -4.04
N ARG A 53 2.86 14.54 -3.84
CA ARG A 53 3.89 14.35 -4.86
C ARG A 53 4.66 13.07 -4.55
N VAL A 54 4.50 12.07 -5.39
CA VAL A 54 5.11 10.75 -5.18
C VAL A 54 6.41 10.66 -5.97
N GLN A 55 7.51 10.31 -5.29
CA GLN A 55 8.81 10.04 -5.88
C GLN A 55 9.11 8.55 -5.71
N ALA A 56 9.11 7.81 -6.81
CA ALA A 56 9.38 6.38 -6.79
C ALA A 56 10.82 6.07 -7.21
N SER A 57 11.44 5.10 -6.56
CA SER A 57 12.73 4.52 -6.92
C SER A 57 12.65 2.99 -6.89
N GLY A 58 13.50 2.32 -7.68
CA GLY A 58 13.33 0.90 -7.96
C GLY A 58 12.13 0.62 -8.87
N ALA A 59 11.81 -0.64 -9.06
CA ALA A 59 10.69 -1.06 -9.90
C ALA A 59 9.80 -2.07 -9.17
N PRO A 60 8.47 -1.96 -9.28
CA PRO A 60 7.57 -2.97 -8.74
C PRO A 60 7.73 -4.29 -9.51
N SER A 61 7.77 -5.39 -8.78
CA SER A 61 7.80 -6.73 -9.36
C SER A 61 6.55 -6.99 -10.20
N GLN A 62 6.72 -7.76 -11.26
CA GLN A 62 5.63 -8.18 -12.12
C GLN A 62 5.04 -9.51 -11.64
N GLY A 63 3.79 -9.78 -12.01
CA GLY A 63 3.10 -11.01 -11.61
C GLY A 63 2.50 -10.94 -10.21
N ARG A 64 2.24 -12.11 -9.62
CA ARG A 64 1.62 -12.23 -8.28
C ARG A 64 2.63 -11.83 -7.21
N THR A 65 2.44 -10.66 -6.64
CA THR A 65 3.39 -10.06 -5.69
C THR A 65 2.68 -9.65 -4.41
N VAL A 66 3.30 -9.91 -3.29
CA VAL A 66 2.98 -9.32 -1.99
C VAL A 66 3.99 -8.21 -1.73
N PHE A 67 3.51 -6.97 -1.78
CA PHE A 67 4.27 -5.78 -1.41
C PHE A 67 4.14 -5.56 0.10
N ALA A 68 5.22 -5.71 0.83
CA ALA A 68 5.28 -5.49 2.28
C ALA A 68 5.86 -4.11 2.56
N ALA A 69 5.02 -3.18 2.99
CA ALA A 69 5.40 -1.79 3.21
C ALA A 69 5.29 -1.37 4.68
N ASN A 70 6.10 -0.41 5.12
CA ASN A 70 5.83 0.34 6.34
C ASN A 70 4.62 1.25 6.15
N HIS A 71 4.03 1.72 7.25
CA HIS A 71 2.76 2.44 7.24
C HIS A 71 2.81 3.72 8.09
N LEU A 72 2.66 4.86 7.43
CA LEU A 72 2.67 6.17 8.09
C LEU A 72 1.27 6.75 8.23
N SER A 73 0.39 6.51 7.23
CA SER A 73 -0.88 7.20 7.14
C SER A 73 -1.88 6.45 6.25
N HIS A 74 -3.17 6.70 6.47
CA HIS A 74 -4.20 6.31 5.51
C HIS A 74 -3.95 6.88 4.09
N LEU A 75 -3.14 7.93 3.97
CA LEU A 75 -2.71 8.51 2.69
C LEU A 75 -1.77 7.60 1.90
N ASP A 76 -1.06 6.66 2.56
CA ASP A 76 -0.18 5.69 1.89
C ASP A 76 -0.94 4.80 0.90
N VAL A 77 -2.23 4.55 1.17
CA VAL A 77 -3.10 3.80 0.25
C VAL A 77 -3.22 4.53 -1.10
N MET A 78 -3.35 5.86 -1.08
CA MET A 78 -3.40 6.65 -2.32
C MET A 78 -2.03 6.67 -2.99
N VAL A 79 -0.96 6.84 -2.21
CA VAL A 79 0.43 6.87 -2.71
C VAL A 79 0.78 5.55 -3.40
N LEU A 80 0.66 4.42 -2.70
CA LEU A 80 0.97 3.10 -3.24
C LEU A 80 0.00 2.69 -4.36
N GLY A 81 -1.29 2.97 -4.22
CA GLY A 81 -2.30 2.69 -5.24
C GLY A 81 -2.10 3.49 -6.54
N SER A 82 -1.41 4.64 -6.48
CA SER A 82 -1.03 5.41 -7.67
C SER A 82 0.09 4.75 -8.48
N LEU A 83 0.91 3.92 -7.84
CA LEU A 83 2.05 3.23 -8.43
C LEU A 83 1.76 1.77 -8.78
N LEU A 84 0.97 1.08 -7.95
CA LEU A 84 0.76 -0.36 -8.00
C LEU A 84 -0.61 -0.73 -8.56
N ASP A 85 -0.65 -1.84 -9.28
CA ASP A 85 -1.87 -2.57 -9.62
C ASP A 85 -2.03 -3.73 -8.61
N ALA A 86 -2.47 -3.39 -7.39
CA ALA A 86 -2.58 -4.32 -6.29
C ALA A 86 -3.81 -4.02 -5.42
N SER A 87 -4.33 -5.05 -4.76
CA SER A 87 -5.36 -4.92 -3.75
C SER A 87 -4.73 -4.65 -2.39
N PHE A 88 -5.32 -3.77 -1.60
CA PHE A 88 -4.87 -3.55 -0.23
C PHE A 88 -5.46 -4.59 0.71
N VAL A 89 -4.74 -4.84 1.79
CA VAL A 89 -5.26 -5.63 2.92
C VAL A 89 -5.59 -4.67 4.04
N ALA A 90 -6.85 -4.65 4.46
CA ALA A 90 -7.38 -3.75 5.46
C ALA A 90 -8.13 -4.49 6.56
N LYS A 91 -8.37 -3.84 7.70
CA LYS A 91 -9.16 -4.37 8.80
C LYS A 91 -10.63 -4.45 8.40
N ASP A 92 -11.32 -5.50 8.84
CA ASP A 92 -12.74 -5.72 8.60
C ASP A 92 -13.65 -4.59 9.13
N GLU A 93 -13.25 -3.92 10.20
CA GLU A 93 -13.96 -2.74 10.73
C GLU A 93 -14.18 -1.65 9.67
N ILE A 94 -13.24 -1.48 8.73
CA ILE A 94 -13.32 -0.47 7.65
C ILE A 94 -14.44 -0.81 6.67
N ASP A 95 -14.73 -2.09 6.48
CA ASP A 95 -15.81 -2.55 5.60
C ASP A 95 -17.21 -2.03 6.03
N GLY A 96 -17.39 -1.84 7.34
CA GLY A 96 -18.61 -1.28 7.91
C GLY A 96 -18.78 0.24 7.76
N TRP A 97 -17.79 0.96 7.29
CA TRP A 97 -17.87 2.43 7.13
C TRP A 97 -18.68 2.79 5.88
N PRO A 98 -19.70 3.66 5.96
CA PRO A 98 -20.69 3.82 4.89
C PRO A 98 -20.10 4.14 3.51
N VAL A 99 -19.22 5.12 3.42
CA VAL A 99 -18.63 5.55 2.14
C VAL A 99 -17.30 4.84 1.89
N LEU A 100 -16.44 4.81 2.90
CA LEU A 100 -15.09 4.26 2.76
C LEU A 100 -15.12 2.75 2.54
N GLY A 101 -15.98 1.99 3.24
CA GLY A 101 -16.14 0.56 3.03
C GLY A 101 -16.60 0.23 1.61
N TRP A 102 -17.52 1.02 1.06
CA TRP A 102 -17.95 0.85 -0.33
C TRP A 102 -16.80 1.13 -1.33
N LEU A 103 -16.05 2.21 -1.14
CA LEU A 103 -14.89 2.55 -2.00
C LEU A 103 -13.79 1.49 -1.94
N THR A 104 -13.51 0.96 -0.75
CA THR A 104 -12.50 -0.11 -0.58
C THR A 104 -12.94 -1.41 -1.25
N ARG A 105 -14.23 -1.74 -1.26
CA ARG A 105 -14.76 -2.88 -2.04
C ARG A 105 -14.58 -2.68 -3.55
N LEU A 106 -14.77 -1.46 -4.06
CA LEU A 106 -14.53 -1.14 -5.46
C LEU A 106 -13.06 -1.29 -5.87
N GLN A 107 -12.14 -1.14 -4.92
CA GLN A 107 -10.71 -1.39 -5.08
C GLN A 107 -10.33 -2.86 -4.90
N GLN A 108 -11.29 -3.74 -4.62
CA GLN A 108 -11.09 -5.15 -4.32
C GLN A 108 -10.18 -5.38 -3.09
N THR A 109 -10.30 -4.52 -2.09
CA THR A 109 -9.60 -4.67 -0.79
C THR A 109 -9.93 -6.01 -0.17
N VAL A 110 -8.93 -6.69 0.36
CA VAL A 110 -9.09 -7.91 1.15
C VAL A 110 -9.23 -7.52 2.61
N PHE A 111 -10.40 -7.79 3.18
CA PHE A 111 -10.62 -7.48 4.60
C PHE A 111 -10.17 -8.63 5.48
N VAL A 112 -9.49 -8.30 6.56
CA VAL A 112 -8.91 -9.25 7.51
C VAL A 112 -9.36 -8.95 8.93
N SER A 113 -9.85 -9.98 9.61
CA SER A 113 -10.22 -9.88 11.02
C SER A 113 -8.98 -9.93 11.92
N ARG A 114 -9.06 -9.21 13.04
CA ARG A 114 -8.06 -9.26 14.12
C ARG A 114 -8.30 -10.42 15.09
N ASP A 115 -9.46 -11.09 15.00
CA ASP A 115 -9.76 -12.24 15.85
C ASP A 115 -8.78 -13.38 15.47
N PRO A 116 -7.98 -13.89 16.44
CA PRO A 116 -7.10 -15.04 16.17
C PRO A 116 -7.85 -16.27 15.64
N ARG A 117 -9.13 -16.42 15.98
CA ARG A 117 -9.98 -17.52 15.50
C ARG A 117 -10.24 -17.43 13.99
N ALA A 118 -10.19 -16.23 13.41
CA ALA A 118 -10.36 -15.98 11.99
C ALA A 118 -9.08 -16.19 11.16
N ALA A 119 -7.94 -16.51 11.76
CA ALA A 119 -6.64 -16.59 11.09
C ALA A 119 -6.65 -17.47 9.83
N ARG A 120 -7.34 -18.61 9.87
CA ARG A 120 -7.48 -19.50 8.70
C ARG A 120 -8.30 -18.87 7.58
N ALA A 121 -9.40 -18.19 7.92
CA ALA A 121 -10.23 -17.49 6.94
C ALA A 121 -9.48 -16.33 6.29
N VAL A 122 -8.71 -15.58 7.08
CA VAL A 122 -7.81 -14.51 6.60
C VAL A 122 -6.80 -15.07 5.60
N THR A 123 -6.08 -16.12 5.97
CA THR A 123 -5.09 -16.75 5.07
C THR A 123 -5.75 -17.27 3.78
N ALA A 124 -6.93 -17.87 3.88
CA ALA A 124 -7.68 -18.33 2.72
C ALA A 124 -8.09 -17.18 1.78
N ALA A 125 -8.56 -16.05 2.32
CA ALA A 125 -8.93 -14.87 1.54
C ALA A 125 -7.73 -14.24 0.82
N LEU A 126 -6.57 -14.14 1.48
CA LEU A 126 -5.33 -13.66 0.87
C LEU A 126 -4.87 -14.60 -0.25
N ARG A 127 -4.92 -15.91 -0.03
CA ARG A 127 -4.59 -16.92 -1.02
C ARG A 127 -5.49 -16.86 -2.23
N GLU A 128 -6.81 -16.74 -2.04
CA GLU A 128 -7.78 -16.60 -3.13
C GLU A 128 -7.51 -15.34 -3.95
N ALA A 129 -7.22 -14.22 -3.30
CA ALA A 129 -6.87 -12.99 -3.96
C ALA A 129 -5.62 -13.15 -4.86
N LEU A 130 -4.56 -13.78 -4.36
CA LEU A 130 -3.36 -14.08 -5.13
C LEU A 130 -3.63 -15.11 -6.24
N ALA A 131 -4.39 -16.17 -5.97
CA ALA A 131 -4.76 -17.17 -6.96
C ALA A 131 -5.58 -16.59 -8.13
N SER A 132 -6.37 -15.54 -7.88
CA SER A 132 -7.08 -14.80 -8.94
C SER A 132 -6.17 -13.87 -9.77
N GLY A 133 -4.84 -13.93 -9.58
CA GLY A 133 -3.86 -13.12 -10.29
C GLY A 133 -3.69 -11.70 -9.74
N ARG A 134 -4.24 -11.40 -8.56
CA ARG A 134 -4.06 -10.10 -7.90
C ARG A 134 -2.74 -10.07 -7.14
N SER A 135 -2.07 -8.92 -7.13
CA SER A 135 -1.03 -8.61 -6.16
C SER A 135 -1.64 -7.99 -4.91
N LEU A 136 -0.94 -8.05 -3.79
CA LEU A 136 -1.40 -7.51 -2.51
C LEU A 136 -0.43 -6.49 -1.95
N VAL A 137 -0.95 -5.46 -1.30
CA VAL A 137 -0.17 -4.56 -0.43
C VAL A 137 -0.51 -4.88 1.02
N LEU A 138 0.49 -5.25 1.78
CA LEU A 138 0.42 -5.50 3.22
C LEU A 138 1.15 -4.41 3.98
N PHE A 139 0.62 -4.05 5.14
CA PHE A 139 1.31 -3.26 6.14
C PHE A 139 1.57 -4.13 7.38
N PRO A 140 2.72 -4.86 7.43
CA PRO A 140 2.94 -5.87 8.47
C PRO A 140 3.10 -5.30 9.88
N GLU A 141 3.28 -3.99 10.03
CA GLU A 141 3.20 -3.28 11.31
C GLU A 141 1.83 -3.44 11.98
N GLY A 142 0.77 -3.58 11.16
CA GLY A 142 -0.62 -3.73 11.62
C GLY A 142 -1.22 -2.46 12.22
N THR A 143 -0.49 -1.38 12.19
CA THR A 143 -0.91 -0.01 12.54
C THR A 143 -0.02 0.98 11.81
N SER A 144 -0.43 2.25 11.72
CA SER A 144 0.44 3.33 11.24
C SER A 144 1.30 3.91 12.38
N SER A 145 2.44 4.48 12.01
CA SER A 145 3.44 5.05 12.90
C SER A 145 3.75 6.51 12.52
N ASP A 146 4.60 7.17 13.31
CA ASP A 146 5.10 8.51 12.98
C ASP A 146 6.12 8.53 11.82
N GLY A 147 6.56 7.36 11.36
CA GLY A 147 7.48 7.17 10.24
C GLY A 147 8.93 7.60 10.54
N ARG A 148 9.32 7.76 11.81
CA ARG A 148 10.73 7.96 12.20
C ARG A 148 11.52 6.67 12.16
N ASP A 149 10.83 5.58 12.47
CA ASP A 149 11.33 4.20 12.36
C ASP A 149 10.19 3.31 11.84
N VAL A 150 10.53 2.09 11.50
CA VAL A 150 9.59 1.04 11.11
C VAL A 150 9.30 0.19 12.33
N LEU A 151 8.03 0.07 12.70
CA LEU A 151 7.62 -0.80 13.80
C LEU A 151 7.94 -2.27 13.50
N PRO A 152 8.03 -3.13 14.53
CA PRO A 152 8.24 -4.56 14.31
C PRO A 152 7.16 -5.16 13.41
N PHE A 153 7.59 -5.92 12.40
CA PHE A 153 6.69 -6.60 11.50
C PHE A 153 6.10 -7.85 12.15
N LYS A 154 4.78 -8.00 12.08
CA LYS A 154 4.06 -9.16 12.60
C LYS A 154 4.33 -10.38 11.71
N SER A 155 4.90 -11.43 12.28
CA SER A 155 5.20 -12.67 11.55
C SER A 155 3.95 -13.36 11.00
N SER A 156 2.76 -13.09 11.55
CA SER A 156 1.48 -13.57 11.03
C SER A 156 1.16 -13.04 9.63
N ALA A 157 1.69 -11.90 9.22
CA ALA A 157 1.51 -11.36 7.87
C ALA A 157 2.17 -12.24 6.78
N PHE A 158 3.12 -13.09 7.16
CA PHE A 158 3.89 -13.94 6.25
C PHE A 158 3.46 -15.42 6.26
N VAL A 159 2.43 -15.78 7.04
CA VAL A 159 1.89 -17.17 7.09
C VAL A 159 1.49 -17.67 5.71
N LEU A 160 0.94 -16.80 4.88
CA LEU A 160 0.46 -17.13 3.54
C LEU A 160 1.52 -17.78 2.64
N PHE A 161 2.83 -17.48 2.83
CA PHE A 161 3.91 -18.04 2.02
C PHE A 161 4.17 -19.53 2.31
N GLY A 162 3.68 -20.05 3.45
CA GLY A 162 3.67 -21.48 3.76
C GLY A 162 2.50 -22.27 3.14
N GLU A 163 1.55 -21.57 2.51
CA GLU A 163 0.36 -22.19 1.94
C GLU A 163 0.66 -22.84 0.57
N PRO A 164 -0.04 -23.93 0.23
CA PRO A 164 0.09 -24.53 -1.10
C PRO A 164 -0.24 -23.55 -2.23
N GLY A 165 0.56 -23.56 -3.29
CA GLY A 165 0.38 -22.70 -4.45
C GLY A 165 0.90 -21.27 -4.30
N MET A 166 1.68 -20.99 -3.24
CA MET A 166 2.31 -19.67 -3.00
C MET A 166 3.79 -19.62 -3.39
N GLN A 167 4.36 -20.71 -3.94
CA GLN A 167 5.79 -20.82 -4.25
C GLN A 167 6.28 -19.87 -5.35
N ASP A 168 5.39 -19.41 -6.20
CA ASP A 168 5.65 -18.48 -7.30
C ASP A 168 5.17 -17.03 -6.97
N VAL A 169 4.76 -16.79 -5.72
CA VAL A 169 4.38 -15.46 -5.26
C VAL A 169 5.63 -14.70 -4.81
N CYS A 170 5.87 -13.57 -5.45
CA CYS A 170 6.93 -12.64 -5.06
C CYS A 170 6.64 -11.99 -3.72
N LEU A 171 7.66 -11.84 -2.87
CA LEU A 171 7.64 -10.96 -1.72
C LEU A 171 8.57 -9.77 -2.00
N GLN A 172 7.99 -8.57 -2.11
CA GLN A 172 8.79 -7.36 -2.35
C GLN A 172 8.64 -6.36 -1.20
N PRO A 173 9.75 -6.06 -0.48
CA PRO A 173 9.76 -5.00 0.51
C PRO A 173 9.60 -3.63 -0.16
N VAL A 174 8.85 -2.73 0.48
CA VAL A 174 8.63 -1.36 0.00
C VAL A 174 8.81 -0.38 1.16
N THR A 175 9.64 0.64 0.97
CA THR A 175 9.76 1.72 1.94
C THR A 175 8.90 2.90 1.50
N VAL A 176 8.09 3.40 2.42
CA VAL A 176 7.37 4.67 2.30
C VAL A 176 8.02 5.66 3.23
N GLU A 177 8.43 6.81 2.72
CA GLU A 177 9.15 7.84 3.46
C GLU A 177 8.51 9.21 3.23
N LEU A 178 8.35 9.99 4.29
CA LEU A 178 7.88 11.36 4.20
C LEU A 178 9.07 12.30 4.00
N LEU A 179 9.22 12.81 2.77
CA LEU A 179 10.34 13.67 2.36
C LEU A 179 10.08 15.15 2.63
N ALA A 180 8.82 15.61 2.50
CA ALA A 180 8.42 16.97 2.79
C ALA A 180 6.93 17.04 3.14
N VAL A 181 6.56 17.99 3.98
CA VAL A 181 5.16 18.30 4.30
C VAL A 181 4.94 19.81 4.39
N ALA A 182 3.79 20.28 3.88
CA ALA A 182 3.41 21.69 3.85
C ALA A 182 4.45 22.62 3.19
N GLY A 183 5.32 22.10 2.33
CA GLY A 183 6.38 22.82 1.65
C GLY A 183 7.68 22.95 2.46
N ARG A 184 7.81 22.23 3.56
CA ARG A 184 9.04 22.10 4.36
C ARG A 184 9.63 20.71 4.15
N ASP A 185 10.92 20.64 3.87
CA ASP A 185 11.66 19.39 3.78
C ASP A 185 11.91 18.79 5.18
N SER A 186 12.24 17.51 5.23
CA SER A 186 12.56 16.80 6.47
C SER A 186 13.73 17.50 7.19
N GLY A 187 13.49 17.92 8.45
CA GLY A 187 14.46 18.69 9.25
C GLY A 187 13.78 19.29 10.48
N GLU A 188 14.44 20.26 11.13
CA GLU A 188 13.87 20.97 12.26
C GLU A 188 12.58 21.72 11.87
N GLY A 189 11.56 21.62 12.71
CA GLY A 189 10.24 22.23 12.48
C GLY A 189 9.38 21.50 11.45
N PHE A 190 9.75 20.28 11.06
CA PHE A 190 8.99 19.41 10.19
C PHE A 190 7.81 18.77 10.94
N ASP A 191 6.59 19.18 10.62
CA ASP A 191 5.36 18.67 11.24
C ASP A 191 4.96 17.33 10.58
N ARG A 192 5.57 16.24 11.03
CA ARG A 192 5.24 14.89 10.54
C ARG A 192 3.78 14.52 10.75
N ASP A 193 3.20 14.95 11.87
CA ASP A 193 1.82 14.62 12.27
C ASP A 193 0.77 15.27 11.36
N LEU A 194 1.19 16.11 10.46
CA LEU A 194 0.31 16.60 9.41
C LEU A 194 0.04 15.52 8.34
N TYR A 195 0.99 14.63 8.10
CA TYR A 195 0.85 13.49 7.17
C TYR A 195 0.65 12.18 7.93
N ALA A 196 1.50 11.90 8.91
CA ALA A 196 1.47 10.68 9.69
C ALA A 196 0.20 10.62 10.56
N TYR A 197 -0.46 9.47 10.51
CA TYR A 197 -1.70 9.21 11.23
C TYR A 197 -1.47 8.07 12.23
N HIS A 198 -1.26 8.41 13.49
CA HIS A 198 -0.91 7.46 14.53
C HIS A 198 -1.51 7.85 15.89
N GLY A 199 -1.41 6.95 16.87
CA GLY A 199 -1.95 7.16 18.20
C GLY A 199 -3.47 7.28 18.22
N ASP A 200 -3.99 8.20 19.01
CA ASP A 200 -5.43 8.42 19.19
C ASP A 200 -6.01 9.47 18.22
N ALA A 201 -5.32 9.78 17.14
CA ALA A 201 -5.78 10.76 16.16
C ALA A 201 -7.10 10.32 15.52
N SER A 202 -8.06 11.25 15.42
CA SER A 202 -9.32 11.03 14.71
C SER A 202 -9.14 11.28 13.21
N LEU A 203 -9.62 10.34 12.37
CA LEU A 203 -9.43 10.38 10.91
C LEU A 203 -9.95 11.66 10.25
N GLY A 204 -11.16 12.06 10.59
CA GLY A 204 -11.79 13.24 9.96
C GLY A 204 -11.03 14.55 10.19
N PRO A 205 -10.77 14.94 11.45
CA PRO A 205 -9.97 16.13 11.76
C PRO A 205 -8.56 16.09 11.15
N HIS A 206 -7.87 14.94 11.21
CA HIS A 206 -6.55 14.77 10.62
C HIS A 206 -6.59 14.99 9.11
N LEU A 207 -7.52 14.35 8.39
CA LEU A 207 -7.68 14.50 6.96
C LEU A 207 -7.98 15.95 6.57
N LEU A 208 -8.88 16.63 7.30
CA LEU A 208 -9.21 18.04 7.04
C LEU A 208 -8.02 18.98 7.25
N ARG A 209 -7.22 18.72 8.29
CA ARG A 209 -5.98 19.47 8.56
C ARG A 209 -4.99 19.29 7.41
N PHE A 210 -4.77 18.04 6.95
CA PHE A 210 -3.90 17.73 5.82
C PHE A 210 -4.39 18.41 4.52
N LEU A 211 -5.68 18.29 4.19
CA LEU A 211 -6.27 18.88 2.99
C LEU A 211 -6.18 20.42 2.97
N GLY A 212 -6.14 21.05 4.14
CA GLY A 212 -5.90 22.49 4.29
C GLY A 212 -4.46 22.92 4.05
N SER A 213 -3.51 21.99 4.04
CA SER A 213 -2.07 22.26 3.89
C SER A 213 -1.64 22.42 2.43
N ARG A 214 -0.32 22.57 2.21
CA ARG A 214 0.27 22.56 0.87
C ARG A 214 0.50 21.15 0.32
N GLY A 215 0.12 20.09 1.07
CA GLY A 215 0.34 18.69 0.71
C GLY A 215 1.68 18.15 1.19
N ALA A 216 2.12 17.05 0.59
CA ALA A 216 3.34 16.36 0.98
C ALA A 216 4.11 15.81 -0.23
N ARG A 217 5.42 15.60 -0.04
CA ARG A 217 6.28 14.82 -0.95
C ARG A 217 6.63 13.52 -0.24
N VAL A 218 6.31 12.41 -0.90
CA VAL A 218 6.45 11.06 -0.36
C VAL A 218 7.36 10.25 -1.26
N GLY A 219 8.42 9.69 -0.69
CA GLY A 219 9.30 8.73 -1.33
C GLY A 219 8.72 7.33 -1.24
N VAL A 220 8.80 6.56 -2.33
CA VAL A 220 8.47 5.14 -2.35
C VAL A 220 9.63 4.39 -2.97
N ARG A 221 10.27 3.50 -2.20
CA ARG A 221 11.37 2.68 -2.69
C ARG A 221 10.94 1.23 -2.79
N PHE A 222 11.02 0.68 -4.00
CA PHE A 222 10.84 -0.75 -4.25
C PHE A 222 12.19 -1.44 -4.13
N HIS A 223 12.34 -2.29 -3.11
CA HIS A 223 13.55 -3.09 -2.92
C HIS A 223 13.56 -4.30 -3.85
N PRO A 224 14.71 -4.95 -4.06
CA PRO A 224 14.75 -6.25 -4.73
C PRO A 224 13.80 -7.24 -4.06
N PRO A 225 13.07 -8.07 -4.83
CA PRO A 225 12.21 -9.08 -4.27
C PRO A 225 13.01 -10.13 -3.48
N ILE A 226 12.35 -10.73 -2.50
CA ILE A 226 12.90 -11.79 -1.65
C ILE A 226 12.29 -13.11 -2.11
N GLU A 227 13.13 -14.08 -2.43
CA GLU A 227 12.71 -15.47 -2.61
C GLU A 227 12.43 -16.09 -1.24
N VAL A 228 11.23 -16.62 -1.05
CA VAL A 228 10.84 -17.27 0.22
C VAL A 228 11.07 -18.78 0.10
N PRO A 229 12.02 -19.38 0.86
CA PRO A 229 12.23 -20.81 0.88
C PRO A 229 10.99 -21.56 1.38
N LYS A 230 10.83 -22.83 1.01
CA LYS A 230 9.67 -23.64 1.44
C LYS A 230 9.62 -23.86 2.95
N ASP A 231 10.77 -23.96 3.58
CA ASP A 231 10.99 -24.23 5.01
C ASP A 231 11.42 -22.98 5.79
N PHE A 232 10.90 -21.80 5.41
CA PHE A 232 11.26 -20.54 6.03
C PHE A 232 10.74 -20.38 7.47
N ASP A 233 11.54 -19.75 8.32
CA ASP A 233 11.07 -19.25 9.61
C ASP A 233 10.33 -17.91 9.44
N ARG A 234 9.07 -17.85 9.88
CA ARG A 234 8.21 -16.67 9.75
C ARG A 234 8.74 -15.44 10.51
N LYS A 235 9.40 -15.65 11.67
CA LYS A 235 9.94 -14.56 12.47
C LYS A 235 11.21 -14.01 11.80
N ALA A 236 12.08 -14.90 11.34
CA ALA A 236 13.27 -14.51 10.59
C ALA A 236 12.91 -13.78 9.28
N LEU A 237 11.89 -14.26 8.55
CA LEU A 237 11.40 -13.59 7.35
C LEU A 237 10.83 -12.20 7.65
N ALA A 238 10.02 -12.06 8.70
CA ALA A 238 9.47 -10.77 9.11
C ALA A 238 10.56 -9.77 9.46
N GLN A 239 11.60 -10.22 10.18
CA GLN A 239 12.75 -9.40 10.51
C GLN A 239 13.55 -8.98 9.27
N LEU A 240 13.86 -9.93 8.38
CA LEU A 240 14.58 -9.66 7.12
C LEU A 240 13.84 -8.62 6.27
N VAL A 241 12.51 -8.77 6.10
CA VAL A 241 11.71 -7.83 5.32
C VAL A 241 11.70 -6.45 5.98
N ARG A 242 11.56 -6.39 7.32
CA ARG A 242 11.63 -5.13 8.06
C ARG A 242 12.99 -4.44 7.88
N GLU A 243 14.10 -5.17 8.01
CA GLU A 243 15.46 -4.64 7.83
C GLU A 243 15.64 -4.06 6.42
N ARG A 244 15.09 -4.71 5.40
CA ARG A 244 15.10 -4.18 4.03
C ARG A 244 14.30 -2.89 3.92
N VAL A 245 13.13 -2.81 4.55
CA VAL A 245 12.32 -1.59 4.56
C VAL A 245 13.03 -0.47 5.31
N VAL A 246 13.61 -0.73 6.49
CA VAL A 246 14.40 0.24 7.27
C VAL A 246 15.58 0.78 6.46
N SER A 247 16.29 -0.09 5.72
CA SER A 247 17.42 0.33 4.89
C SER A 247 17.06 1.30 3.76
N GLY A 248 15.77 1.43 3.47
CA GLY A 248 15.26 2.38 2.48
C GLY A 248 14.91 3.74 3.04
N LEU A 249 14.82 3.89 4.36
CA LEU A 249 14.69 5.20 4.99
C LEU A 249 16.00 5.96 4.79
N ALA A 250 15.94 7.24 4.35
CA ALA A 250 17.13 8.05 4.25
C ALA A 250 17.78 8.18 5.65
N PRO A 251 19.11 8.17 5.76
CA PRO A 251 19.76 8.68 6.95
C PRO A 251 19.18 10.08 7.23
N SER A 252 19.05 10.45 8.48
CA SER A 252 18.52 11.76 8.92
C SER A 252 19.33 12.96 8.40
N ASP A 253 20.24 12.74 7.47
CA ASP A 253 21.10 13.72 6.84
C ASP A 253 20.42 14.30 5.57
N PRO A 254 20.07 15.61 5.55
CA PRO A 254 19.30 16.24 4.47
C PRO A 254 20.02 16.32 3.12
N GLY A 255 21.29 15.89 3.03
CA GLY A 255 22.09 15.93 1.81
C GLY A 255 22.16 14.64 0.99
N ALA A 256 21.69 13.51 1.49
CA ALA A 256 21.74 12.25 0.77
C ALA A 256 20.55 12.14 -0.21
N ALA A 257 20.79 12.50 -1.47
CA ALA A 257 19.85 12.21 -2.55
C ALA A 257 19.55 10.70 -2.61
N LEU A 258 18.27 10.33 -2.75
CA LEU A 258 17.84 8.96 -3.04
C LEU A 258 18.64 8.41 -4.23
N ALA A 259 19.66 7.59 -3.93
CA ALA A 259 20.44 6.95 -4.98
C ALA A 259 19.47 6.08 -5.83
N PRO A 260 19.54 6.16 -7.16
CA PRO A 260 18.73 5.30 -8.00
C PRO A 260 19.07 3.84 -7.67
N ALA A 261 18.05 3.05 -7.34
CA ALA A 261 18.22 1.61 -7.21
C ALA A 261 18.71 1.05 -8.53
N PRO A 262 19.63 0.06 -8.54
CA PRO A 262 20.10 -0.56 -9.76
C PRO A 262 18.90 -1.09 -10.55
N ALA A 263 18.85 -0.76 -11.83
CA ALA A 263 17.77 -1.12 -12.75
C ALA A 263 17.84 -2.61 -13.15
N HIS A 264 17.68 -3.49 -12.18
CA HIS A 264 17.41 -4.89 -12.44
C HIS A 264 16.02 -5.19 -11.91
N ALA A 265 15.03 -5.20 -12.83
CA ALA A 265 13.78 -5.90 -12.60
C ALA A 265 14.13 -7.39 -12.41
N ALA A 266 14.34 -7.80 -11.16
CA ALA A 266 14.40 -9.20 -10.81
C ALA A 266 12.98 -9.74 -11.04
N SER A 267 12.77 -10.39 -12.19
CA SER A 267 11.56 -11.14 -12.41
C SER A 267 11.61 -12.35 -11.48
N CYS A 268 10.74 -12.40 -10.47
CA CYS A 268 10.36 -13.68 -9.92
C CYS A 268 9.89 -14.53 -11.12
N ARG A 269 10.60 -15.60 -11.43
CA ARG A 269 10.25 -16.48 -12.55
C ARG A 269 8.88 -17.07 -12.29
N ALA A 270 7.88 -16.53 -12.97
CA ALA A 270 6.65 -17.28 -13.16
C ALA A 270 7.04 -18.59 -13.84
N ALA A 271 6.82 -19.72 -13.18
CA ALA A 271 6.89 -21.01 -13.86
C ALA A 271 5.96 -20.93 -15.08
N PRO A 272 6.39 -21.40 -16.27
CA PRO A 272 5.53 -21.36 -17.44
C PRO A 272 4.25 -22.15 -17.10
N ALA A 273 3.10 -21.49 -17.32
CA ALA A 273 1.81 -22.15 -17.21
C ALA A 273 1.85 -23.36 -18.18
N ALA A 274 1.79 -24.55 -17.63
CA ALA A 274 1.61 -25.75 -18.44
C ALA A 274 0.25 -25.63 -19.13
N ILE A 275 0.29 -25.29 -20.42
CA ILE A 275 -0.87 -25.41 -21.32
C ILE A 275 -1.12 -26.91 -21.48
N THR A 276 -1.98 -27.47 -20.66
CA THR A 276 -2.59 -28.75 -20.96
C THR A 276 -3.72 -28.49 -21.94
N ALA A 277 -3.40 -28.71 -23.21
CA ALA A 277 -4.42 -28.95 -24.23
C ALA A 277 -5.18 -30.23 -23.87
N ARG A 278 -6.50 -30.12 -23.66
CA ARG A 278 -7.54 -31.03 -24.10
C ARG A 278 -8.89 -30.31 -24.03
#